data_bdb54e5da9c1410ffecdc06e31d7f6dc
#
_entry.id   bdb54e5da9c1410ffecdc06e31d7f6dc
#
_cell.length_a   1.000
_cell.length_b   1.000
_cell.length_c   1.000
_cell.angle_alpha   90.00
_cell.angle_beta   90.00
_cell.angle_gamma   90.00
#
_symmetry.space_group_name_H-M   'P 1'
#
loop_
_entity.id
_entity.type
_entity.pdbx_description
1 polymer ?
#
loop_
_entity_poly.entity_id
_entity_poly.type
_entity_poly.pdbx_seq_one_letter_code
_entity_poly.pdbx_strand_id
1 'polypeptide(L)'
;MNAYRGGLLDGLRPDAQLTVSEWADQYRMLSSKASAEPGPWRTSRTPYLREPMDCLSTGSTVQRVVMMFAAQTGKTEAGSNWLGYVIHHAPGPLLAVQPTVEMAKRLSKQRLESMITDTPVLAERIAPSRSRDSGNTMFSKEFPGGMLLLTGSNSATGLRSTPCRYIFLDEVDAFPLDVDGEGDPVSLAEKRATTFARRKILLTSTPTIKDFSRIEAEYERSDQRRYFVPCPSCGAMQWLKWSQLKWEKDDPSSAAYECEACKERFGELHKPALLRGGEWRATAPGDGGKTAGFQLSGLYSPLGWLSWGDMVDEFMRSKADAPMLKSFVNTRLAETFAEDYASKVSATGLMERCEHYKPGTVPDDASAITVGVDVQDNRLAISVWAWGRDEEGWLLDHQEIHGDPSRADLWKQLDAMVLREWPHALGHGIRPHVVAIDSGGHFTAEVYQYARERGRQGVIAIKGASQRGKPPIGKGSRVDLNAKGQTMKRGAVVHPVGSDTIKTTLFGRIRHSEPGPGYLHFHMDATVDYFEQLTAEKQVLRYNRSGFPVREWVKKPSARNEALDCLVYAYAALCHLYTRYDRKTIWDQLDKPAEARAKPSLRSAKAGSAFLSNW
;
A
#
# COMPACT_ATOMS: atom_id res chain seq x y z
N MET A 1 -22.64 60.27 -22.81
CA MET A 1 -23.41 59.79 -21.62
C MET A 1 -23.69 58.30 -21.64
N ASN A 2 -23.92 57.66 -22.81
CA ASN A 2 -24.21 56.21 -22.90
C ASN A 2 -23.01 55.28 -22.55
N ALA A 3 -21.78 55.65 -22.91
CA ALA A 3 -20.61 54.82 -22.61
C ALA A 3 -20.28 54.77 -21.10
N TYR A 4 -20.47 55.87 -20.37
CA TYR A 4 -20.32 55.90 -18.91
C TYR A 4 -21.38 55.08 -18.18
N ARG A 5 -22.63 55.14 -18.65
CA ARG A 5 -23.69 54.29 -18.09
C ARG A 5 -23.49 52.79 -18.39
N GLY A 6 -23.00 52.46 -19.59
CA GLY A 6 -22.63 51.09 -19.95
C GLY A 6 -21.52 50.57 -19.04
N GLY A 7 -20.42 51.30 -18.88
CA GLY A 7 -19.32 50.86 -18.02
C GLY A 7 -19.68 50.81 -16.53
N LEU A 8 -20.57 51.67 -16.03
CA LEU A 8 -21.07 51.61 -14.66
C LEU A 8 -21.97 50.37 -14.44
N LEU A 9 -22.85 50.08 -15.39
CA LEU A 9 -23.73 48.90 -15.32
C LEU A 9 -22.97 47.60 -15.45
N ASP A 10 -21.93 47.56 -16.30
CA ASP A 10 -21.05 46.40 -16.42
C ASP A 10 -20.20 46.20 -15.16
N GLY A 11 -19.74 47.27 -14.50
CA GLY A 11 -19.01 47.22 -13.24
C GLY A 11 -19.86 46.87 -12.01
N LEU A 12 -21.20 47.09 -12.09
CA LEU A 12 -22.16 46.72 -11.05
C LEU A 12 -22.80 45.35 -11.29
N ARG A 13 -22.54 44.71 -12.43
CA ARG A 13 -23.05 43.38 -12.72
C ARG A 13 -22.35 42.38 -11.83
N PRO A 14 -23.09 41.62 -10.99
CA PRO A 14 -22.43 40.56 -10.20
C PRO A 14 -21.77 39.56 -11.14
N ASP A 15 -20.59 39.10 -10.77
CA ASP A 15 -19.88 38.04 -11.50
C ASP A 15 -20.83 36.84 -11.72
N ALA A 16 -20.79 36.29 -12.92
CA ALA A 16 -21.58 35.10 -13.23
C ALA A 16 -21.17 33.96 -12.26
N GLN A 17 -22.16 33.38 -11.59
CA GLN A 17 -21.87 32.25 -10.68
C GLN A 17 -21.69 30.98 -11.51
N LEU A 18 -20.49 30.81 -12.08
CA LEU A 18 -20.13 29.61 -12.85
C LEU A 18 -19.85 28.43 -11.94
N THR A 19 -20.24 27.26 -12.39
CA THR A 19 -19.70 25.99 -11.85
C THR A 19 -18.32 25.72 -12.43
N VAL A 20 -17.61 24.72 -11.89
CA VAL A 20 -16.27 24.34 -12.39
C VAL A 20 -16.37 23.85 -13.84
N SER A 21 -17.39 23.06 -14.18
CA SER A 21 -17.56 22.56 -15.54
C SER A 21 -17.90 23.68 -16.55
N GLU A 22 -18.77 24.63 -16.17
CA GLU A 22 -19.11 25.81 -17.00
C GLU A 22 -17.90 26.72 -17.19
N TRP A 23 -17.11 26.97 -16.12
CA TRP A 23 -15.86 27.72 -16.23
C TRP A 23 -14.90 27.04 -17.21
N ALA A 24 -14.77 25.70 -17.10
CA ALA A 24 -13.87 24.95 -17.97
C ALA A 24 -14.33 25.01 -19.44
N ASP A 25 -15.62 24.81 -19.72
CA ASP A 25 -16.19 24.90 -21.08
C ASP A 25 -16.03 26.30 -21.68
N GLN A 26 -16.05 27.35 -20.84
CA GLN A 26 -15.97 28.74 -21.30
C GLN A 26 -14.53 29.23 -21.52
N TYR A 27 -13.57 28.83 -20.65
CA TYR A 27 -12.26 29.47 -20.60
C TYR A 27 -11.08 28.53 -20.81
N ARG A 28 -11.21 27.25 -20.46
CA ARG A 28 -10.07 26.32 -20.41
C ARG A 28 -9.57 25.95 -21.80
N MET A 29 -8.28 26.15 -22.02
CA MET A 29 -7.58 25.69 -23.23
C MET A 29 -6.67 24.50 -22.89
N LEU A 30 -6.75 23.45 -23.68
CA LEU A 30 -5.88 22.28 -23.62
C LEU A 30 -4.65 22.52 -24.51
N SER A 31 -3.47 22.39 -23.93
CA SER A 31 -2.20 22.58 -24.59
C SER A 31 -1.90 21.45 -25.58
N SER A 32 -1.39 21.80 -26.76
CA SER A 32 -0.84 20.82 -27.71
C SER A 32 0.37 20.06 -27.19
N LYS A 33 1.03 20.57 -26.15
CA LYS A 33 2.19 19.92 -25.49
C LYS A 33 1.78 18.86 -24.46
N ALA A 34 0.52 18.88 -23.99
CA ALA A 34 0.08 18.06 -22.87
C ALA A 34 -1.22 17.27 -23.15
N SER A 35 -1.92 17.53 -24.25
CA SER A 35 -3.18 16.88 -24.59
C SER A 35 -3.13 16.23 -25.98
N ALA A 36 -3.77 15.05 -26.09
CA ALA A 36 -4.00 14.39 -27.37
C ALA A 36 -5.09 15.12 -28.21
N GLU A 37 -5.98 15.87 -27.55
CA GLU A 37 -7.05 16.67 -28.19
C GLU A 37 -6.85 18.15 -27.77
N PRO A 38 -5.92 18.90 -28.41
CA PRO A 38 -5.67 20.30 -28.05
C PRO A 38 -6.80 21.22 -28.49
N GLY A 39 -6.95 22.37 -27.80
CA GLY A 39 -7.98 23.36 -28.08
C GLY A 39 -8.90 23.60 -26.88
N PRO A 40 -10.09 24.19 -27.09
CA PRO A 40 -11.03 24.46 -26.00
C PRO A 40 -11.49 23.17 -25.32
N TRP A 41 -11.51 23.20 -23.97
CA TRP A 41 -12.11 22.12 -23.20
C TRP A 41 -13.58 21.94 -23.53
N ARG A 42 -14.04 20.72 -23.53
CA ARG A 42 -15.44 20.37 -23.75
C ARG A 42 -15.86 19.29 -22.77
N THR A 43 -16.60 19.65 -21.73
CA THR A 43 -17.16 18.70 -20.77
C THR A 43 -18.06 17.65 -21.44
N SER A 44 -18.68 17.98 -22.57
CA SER A 44 -19.47 17.04 -23.38
C SER A 44 -18.66 15.86 -23.95
N ARG A 45 -17.32 15.96 -24.02
CA ARG A 45 -16.43 14.87 -24.44
C ARG A 45 -16.31 13.79 -23.36
N THR A 46 -16.34 14.22 -22.08
CA THR A 46 -16.26 13.38 -20.89
C THR A 46 -17.37 13.74 -19.91
N PRO A 47 -18.66 13.48 -20.23
CA PRO A 47 -19.82 14.00 -19.48
C PRO A 47 -19.82 13.57 -18.00
N TYR A 48 -19.23 12.42 -17.70
CA TYR A 48 -19.07 11.90 -16.34
C TYR A 48 -18.18 12.77 -15.44
N LEU A 49 -17.39 13.71 -15.99
CA LEU A 49 -16.58 14.64 -15.19
C LEU A 49 -17.39 15.86 -14.73
N ARG A 50 -18.55 16.14 -15.31
CA ARG A 50 -19.37 17.32 -14.97
C ARG A 50 -19.68 17.38 -13.48
N GLU A 51 -20.36 16.39 -12.96
CA GLU A 51 -20.83 16.39 -11.57
C GLU A 51 -19.67 16.37 -10.55
N PRO A 52 -18.59 15.54 -10.69
CA PRO A 52 -17.42 15.65 -9.84
C PRO A 52 -16.79 17.05 -9.80
N MET A 53 -16.69 17.72 -10.95
CA MET A 53 -16.20 19.09 -11.02
C MET A 53 -17.16 20.07 -10.35
N ASP A 54 -18.47 19.96 -10.60
CA ASP A 54 -19.47 20.88 -10.06
C ASP A 54 -19.65 20.74 -8.55
N CYS A 55 -19.40 19.57 -7.98
CA CYS A 55 -19.29 19.38 -6.52
C CYS A 55 -18.18 20.24 -5.88
N LEU A 56 -17.14 20.61 -6.63
CA LEU A 56 -16.04 21.48 -6.20
C LEU A 56 -16.35 22.98 -6.33
N SER A 57 -17.47 23.35 -6.95
CA SER A 57 -17.88 24.74 -7.13
C SER A 57 -18.24 25.40 -5.79
N THR A 58 -18.07 26.71 -5.68
CA THR A 58 -18.36 27.47 -4.45
C THR A 58 -19.82 27.42 -4.02
N GLY A 59 -20.75 27.23 -4.97
CA GLY A 59 -22.18 27.08 -4.71
C GLY A 59 -22.59 25.69 -4.19
N SER A 60 -21.75 24.67 -4.32
CA SER A 60 -22.04 23.32 -3.85
C SER A 60 -21.86 23.20 -2.33
N THR A 61 -22.71 22.40 -1.67
CA THR A 61 -22.61 22.07 -0.24
C THR A 61 -21.58 20.97 0.03
N VAL A 62 -21.17 20.20 -0.99
CA VAL A 62 -20.15 19.15 -0.90
C VAL A 62 -18.82 19.79 -0.51
N GLN A 63 -18.19 19.27 0.52
CA GLN A 63 -16.88 19.72 1.01
C GLN A 63 -15.73 18.84 0.52
N ARG A 64 -15.99 17.57 0.26
CA ARG A 64 -14.99 16.57 -0.08
C ARG A 64 -15.45 15.76 -1.29
N VAL A 65 -14.58 15.67 -2.28
CA VAL A 65 -14.82 14.89 -3.53
C VAL A 65 -13.75 13.82 -3.62
N VAL A 66 -14.17 12.57 -3.80
CA VAL A 66 -13.29 11.39 -3.92
C VAL A 66 -13.48 10.79 -5.30
N MET A 67 -12.43 10.74 -6.11
CA MET A 67 -12.47 10.20 -7.48
C MET A 67 -11.60 8.94 -7.57
N MET A 68 -12.20 7.76 -7.42
CA MET A 68 -11.59 6.46 -7.64
C MET A 68 -11.77 6.06 -9.11
N PHE A 69 -10.89 6.53 -9.98
CA PHE A 69 -11.05 6.46 -11.44
C PHE A 69 -9.95 5.64 -12.09
N ALA A 70 -10.30 4.99 -13.21
CA ALA A 70 -9.35 4.33 -14.09
C ALA A 70 -8.28 5.31 -14.63
N ALA A 71 -7.16 4.79 -15.07
CA ALA A 71 -6.12 5.59 -15.72
C ALA A 71 -6.67 6.20 -17.02
N GLN A 72 -6.24 7.42 -17.34
CA GLN A 72 -6.58 8.15 -18.57
C GLN A 72 -8.10 8.44 -18.76
N THR A 73 -8.87 8.54 -17.67
CA THR A 73 -10.29 8.91 -17.70
C THR A 73 -10.53 10.38 -17.33
N GLY A 74 -9.48 11.19 -17.20
CA GLY A 74 -9.57 12.63 -17.01
C GLY A 74 -9.55 13.13 -15.57
N LYS A 75 -9.27 12.28 -14.56
CA LYS A 75 -9.27 12.68 -13.13
C LYS A 75 -8.32 13.85 -12.83
N THR A 76 -7.10 13.83 -13.34
CA THR A 76 -6.13 14.93 -13.16
C THR A 76 -6.51 16.18 -13.92
N GLU A 77 -7.17 16.04 -15.10
CA GLU A 77 -7.67 17.19 -15.84
C GLU A 77 -8.86 17.85 -15.14
N ALA A 78 -9.75 17.06 -14.49
CA ALA A 78 -10.81 17.62 -13.64
C ALA A 78 -10.20 18.45 -12.47
N GLY A 79 -9.14 17.94 -11.84
CA GLY A 79 -8.38 18.67 -10.85
C GLY A 79 -7.75 19.95 -11.42
N SER A 80 -7.15 19.88 -12.61
CA SER A 80 -6.57 21.06 -13.30
C SER A 80 -7.62 22.12 -13.63
N ASN A 81 -8.81 21.71 -14.09
CA ASN A 81 -9.94 22.62 -14.34
C ASN A 81 -10.38 23.32 -13.05
N TRP A 82 -10.45 22.57 -11.94
CA TRP A 82 -10.74 23.17 -10.64
C TRP A 82 -9.66 24.13 -10.17
N LEU A 83 -8.37 23.83 -10.36
CA LEU A 83 -7.27 24.77 -10.08
C LEU A 83 -7.46 26.07 -10.87
N GLY A 84 -7.74 25.98 -12.17
CA GLY A 84 -8.00 27.14 -13.01
C GLY A 84 -9.22 27.96 -12.56
N TYR A 85 -10.30 27.26 -12.19
CA TYR A 85 -11.48 27.89 -11.61
C TYR A 85 -11.18 28.66 -10.33
N VAL A 86 -10.40 28.08 -9.43
CA VAL A 86 -10.00 28.75 -8.17
C VAL A 86 -9.15 29.99 -8.47
N ILE A 87 -8.19 29.90 -9.36
CA ILE A 87 -7.30 31.02 -9.71
C ILE A 87 -8.09 32.20 -10.31
N HIS A 88 -9.04 31.91 -11.19
CA HIS A 88 -9.75 32.96 -11.93
C HIS A 88 -11.05 33.42 -11.25
N HIS A 89 -11.90 32.46 -10.82
CA HIS A 89 -13.29 32.72 -10.45
C HIS A 89 -13.54 32.71 -8.93
N ALA A 90 -12.85 31.88 -8.17
CA ALA A 90 -13.07 31.72 -6.73
C ALA A 90 -11.77 31.80 -5.92
N PRO A 91 -11.01 32.91 -6.00
CA PRO A 91 -9.68 32.98 -5.44
C PRO A 91 -9.61 32.69 -3.95
N GLY A 92 -8.52 32.05 -3.54
CA GLY A 92 -8.24 31.68 -2.17
C GLY A 92 -6.97 30.84 -2.06
N PRO A 93 -6.48 30.60 -0.82
CA PRO A 93 -5.30 29.77 -0.61
C PRO A 93 -5.57 28.31 -0.96
N LEU A 94 -4.73 27.75 -1.81
CA LEU A 94 -4.86 26.42 -2.39
C LEU A 94 -3.58 25.59 -2.22
N LEU A 95 -3.71 24.34 -1.81
CA LEU A 95 -2.62 23.37 -1.69
C LEU A 95 -2.84 22.22 -2.68
N ALA A 96 -1.85 21.96 -3.54
CA ALA A 96 -1.83 20.78 -4.40
C ALA A 96 -0.71 19.83 -3.95
N VAL A 97 -1.07 18.59 -3.64
CA VAL A 97 -0.14 17.58 -3.13
C VAL A 97 -0.02 16.46 -4.15
N GLN A 98 1.22 16.12 -4.49
CA GLN A 98 1.60 15.00 -5.35
C GLN A 98 2.29 13.92 -4.52
N PRO A 99 2.43 12.67 -4.99
CA PRO A 99 3.12 11.61 -4.26
C PRO A 99 4.55 11.99 -3.80
N THR A 100 5.28 12.70 -4.64
CA THR A 100 6.64 13.16 -4.31
C THR A 100 6.87 14.61 -4.73
N VAL A 101 7.86 15.26 -4.13
CA VAL A 101 8.28 16.62 -4.51
C VAL A 101 8.68 16.69 -5.99
N GLU A 102 9.29 15.63 -6.54
CA GLU A 102 9.64 15.59 -7.97
C GLU A 102 8.41 15.52 -8.87
N MET A 103 7.35 14.82 -8.45
CA MET A 103 6.08 14.82 -9.19
C MET A 103 5.39 16.17 -9.10
N ALA A 104 5.46 16.85 -7.95
CA ALA A 104 4.97 18.23 -7.82
C ALA A 104 5.69 19.21 -8.78
N LYS A 105 7.01 19.09 -8.94
CA LYS A 105 7.77 19.85 -9.95
C LYS A 105 7.29 19.55 -11.38
N ARG A 106 7.06 18.27 -11.70
CA ARG A 106 6.55 17.86 -13.03
C ARG A 106 5.16 18.44 -13.29
N LEU A 107 4.24 18.34 -12.32
CA LEU A 107 2.92 18.95 -12.42
C LEU A 107 3.02 20.44 -12.71
N SER A 108 3.84 21.18 -11.93
CA SER A 108 4.06 22.61 -12.11
C SER A 108 4.55 22.93 -13.52
N LYS A 109 5.65 22.29 -13.95
CA LYS A 109 6.34 22.63 -15.21
C LYS A 109 5.63 22.13 -16.46
N GLN A 110 5.11 20.92 -16.43
CA GLN A 110 4.56 20.29 -17.64
C GLN A 110 3.09 20.57 -17.87
N ARG A 111 2.30 20.72 -16.80
CA ARG A 111 0.85 20.88 -16.89
C ARG A 111 0.39 22.29 -16.51
N LEU A 112 0.78 22.79 -15.32
CA LEU A 112 0.28 24.08 -14.84
C LEU A 112 0.84 25.26 -15.65
N GLU A 113 2.13 25.27 -15.97
CA GLU A 113 2.72 26.33 -16.80
C GLU A 113 2.08 26.38 -18.18
N SER A 114 1.87 25.22 -18.82
CA SER A 114 1.17 25.18 -20.13
C SER A 114 -0.29 25.62 -19.99
N MET A 115 -1.01 25.18 -18.95
CA MET A 115 -2.38 25.57 -18.68
C MET A 115 -2.51 27.09 -18.48
N ILE A 116 -1.62 27.68 -17.67
CA ILE A 116 -1.63 29.11 -17.40
C ILE A 116 -1.33 29.90 -18.67
N THR A 117 -0.34 29.48 -19.44
CA THR A 117 0.08 30.17 -20.66
C THR A 117 -0.98 30.12 -21.77
N ASP A 118 -1.60 28.95 -21.96
CA ASP A 118 -2.53 28.70 -23.07
C ASP A 118 -3.97 29.16 -22.74
N THR A 119 -4.30 29.42 -21.46
CA THR A 119 -5.61 29.91 -21.04
C THR A 119 -5.55 31.39 -20.72
N PRO A 120 -6.08 32.30 -21.59
CA PRO A 120 -5.88 33.75 -21.49
C PRO A 120 -6.23 34.33 -20.12
N VAL A 121 -7.37 33.97 -19.55
CA VAL A 121 -7.82 34.47 -18.24
C VAL A 121 -6.92 34.07 -17.08
N LEU A 122 -6.12 33.01 -17.22
CA LEU A 122 -5.13 32.61 -16.23
C LEU A 122 -3.79 33.33 -16.44
N ALA A 123 -3.41 33.53 -17.71
CA ALA A 123 -2.21 34.29 -18.06
C ALA A 123 -2.27 35.76 -17.57
N GLU A 124 -3.47 36.35 -17.53
CA GLU A 124 -3.71 37.69 -16.98
C GLU A 124 -3.59 37.75 -15.44
N ARG A 125 -3.81 36.62 -14.74
CA ARG A 125 -3.79 36.55 -13.27
C ARG A 125 -2.46 36.15 -12.68
N ILE A 126 -1.63 35.43 -13.40
CA ILE A 126 -0.34 34.92 -12.91
C ILE A 126 0.79 35.50 -13.75
N ALA A 127 1.64 36.28 -13.10
CA ALA A 127 2.81 36.90 -13.75
C ALA A 127 3.79 35.81 -14.28
N PRO A 128 4.49 36.07 -15.40
CA PRO A 128 5.48 35.15 -15.95
C PRO A 128 6.60 34.84 -14.95
N SER A 129 7.06 33.59 -14.90
CA SER A 129 8.09 33.12 -13.96
C SER A 129 9.48 33.81 -14.08
N ARG A 130 9.70 34.56 -15.16
CA ARG A 130 10.96 35.31 -15.42
C ARG A 130 10.99 36.73 -14.85
N SER A 131 9.90 37.23 -14.27
CA SER A 131 9.84 38.51 -13.58
C SER A 131 10.54 38.40 -12.24
N ARG A 132 11.43 39.39 -11.90
CA ARG A 132 12.18 39.41 -10.62
C ARG A 132 11.27 39.47 -9.38
N ASP A 133 10.07 40.02 -9.51
CA ASP A 133 9.08 40.21 -8.44
C ASP A 133 7.85 39.30 -8.62
N SER A 134 7.95 38.27 -9.45
CA SER A 134 6.83 37.36 -9.61
C SER A 134 6.79 36.33 -8.48
N GLY A 135 5.72 36.27 -7.71
CA GLY A 135 5.44 35.17 -6.80
C GLY A 135 5.23 33.82 -7.51
N ASN A 136 5.61 33.71 -8.80
CA ASN A 136 5.51 32.53 -9.63
C ASN A 136 6.82 31.73 -9.61
N THR A 137 6.92 30.80 -8.67
CA THR A 137 8.03 29.85 -8.56
C THR A 137 7.59 28.43 -8.98
N MET A 138 8.49 27.47 -8.90
CA MET A 138 8.19 26.06 -9.17
C MET A 138 7.15 25.48 -8.20
N PHE A 139 7.13 25.91 -6.96
CA PHE A 139 6.27 25.41 -5.90
C PHE A 139 5.20 26.38 -5.42
N SER A 140 5.18 27.61 -5.96
CA SER A 140 4.20 28.62 -5.59
C SER A 140 3.76 29.41 -6.82
N LYS A 141 2.46 29.67 -6.93
CA LYS A 141 1.86 30.54 -7.94
C LYS A 141 0.96 31.54 -7.22
N GLU A 142 1.40 32.79 -7.14
CA GLU A 142 0.59 33.88 -6.57
C GLU A 142 -0.35 34.47 -7.62
N PHE A 143 -1.55 34.80 -7.20
CA PHE A 143 -2.58 35.44 -8.02
C PHE A 143 -3.45 36.35 -7.15
N PRO A 144 -4.15 37.33 -7.73
CA PRO A 144 -5.00 38.23 -6.95
C PRO A 144 -6.03 37.48 -6.12
N GLY A 145 -5.99 37.64 -4.80
CA GLY A 145 -6.91 37.01 -3.84
C GLY A 145 -6.52 35.60 -3.38
N GLY A 146 -5.35 35.06 -3.80
CA GLY A 146 -4.91 33.75 -3.35
C GLY A 146 -3.53 33.34 -3.79
N MET A 147 -3.17 32.11 -3.44
CA MET A 147 -1.91 31.48 -3.86
C MET A 147 -2.14 29.97 -4.02
N LEU A 148 -1.47 29.36 -4.98
CA LEU A 148 -1.36 27.91 -5.14
C LEU A 148 0.01 27.47 -4.65
N LEU A 149 0.02 26.57 -3.66
CA LEU A 149 1.22 25.90 -3.18
C LEU A 149 1.27 24.47 -3.70
N LEU A 150 2.44 24.01 -4.12
CA LEU A 150 2.67 22.64 -4.58
C LEU A 150 3.68 21.96 -3.66
N THR A 151 3.37 20.73 -3.24
CA THR A 151 4.27 19.95 -2.39
C THR A 151 4.18 18.46 -2.70
N GLY A 152 5.13 17.67 -2.18
CA GLY A 152 5.06 16.22 -2.14
C GLY A 152 4.45 15.75 -0.84
N SER A 153 3.72 14.63 -0.89
CA SER A 153 3.16 13.97 0.29
C SER A 153 4.22 13.44 1.26
N ASN A 154 5.48 13.34 0.79
CA ASN A 154 6.66 12.97 1.57
C ASN A 154 7.39 14.16 2.23
N SER A 155 6.76 15.34 2.29
CA SER A 155 7.31 16.56 2.92
C SER A 155 6.41 17.02 4.06
N ALA A 156 6.74 16.67 5.30
CA ALA A 156 5.98 17.08 6.49
C ALA A 156 5.87 18.62 6.60
N THR A 157 6.96 19.33 6.34
CA THR A 157 6.98 20.80 6.35
C THR A 157 6.04 21.39 5.30
N GLY A 158 6.03 20.85 4.08
CA GLY A 158 5.15 21.30 2.99
C GLY A 158 3.67 21.12 3.31
N LEU A 159 3.32 20.05 4.03
CA LEU A 159 1.94 19.75 4.41
C LEU A 159 1.42 20.60 5.58
N ARG A 160 2.31 21.25 6.36
CA ARG A 160 1.93 22.00 7.58
C ARG A 160 2.06 23.51 7.45
N SER A 161 2.69 24.01 6.41
CA SER A 161 3.19 25.40 6.36
C SER A 161 2.09 26.47 6.30
N THR A 162 0.92 26.21 5.71
CA THR A 162 -0.03 27.28 5.39
C THR A 162 -1.49 26.82 5.53
N PRO A 163 -2.39 27.61 6.15
CA PRO A 163 -3.83 27.37 6.10
C PRO A 163 -4.34 27.48 4.66
N CYS A 164 -5.11 26.49 4.21
CA CYS A 164 -5.62 26.43 2.83
C CYS A 164 -7.12 26.17 2.81
N ARG A 165 -7.84 26.96 2.02
CA ARG A 165 -9.28 26.75 1.80
C ARG A 165 -9.55 25.59 0.85
N TYR A 166 -8.63 25.38 -0.09
CA TYR A 166 -8.76 24.39 -1.16
C TYR A 166 -7.57 23.42 -1.09
N ILE A 167 -7.85 22.11 -1.21
CA ILE A 167 -6.82 21.07 -1.15
C ILE A 167 -7.05 20.08 -2.28
N PHE A 168 -6.05 19.89 -3.13
CA PHE A 168 -6.03 18.88 -4.18
C PHE A 168 -4.97 17.83 -3.87
N LEU A 169 -5.39 16.60 -3.65
CA LEU A 169 -4.53 15.43 -3.35
C LEU A 169 -4.61 14.47 -4.53
N ASP A 170 -3.56 14.41 -5.34
CA ASP A 170 -3.55 13.60 -6.57
C ASP A 170 -2.72 12.32 -6.35
N GLU A 171 -3.23 11.17 -6.81
CA GLU A 171 -2.65 9.83 -6.68
C GLU A 171 -2.39 9.44 -5.21
N VAL A 172 -3.45 9.55 -4.36
CA VAL A 172 -3.33 9.34 -2.91
C VAL A 172 -2.93 7.92 -2.50
N ASP A 173 -3.13 6.91 -3.33
CA ASP A 173 -2.68 5.54 -3.07
C ASP A 173 -1.15 5.40 -3.13
N ALA A 174 -0.48 6.34 -3.81
CA ALA A 174 0.98 6.40 -3.84
C ALA A 174 1.60 7.19 -2.67
N PHE A 175 0.79 7.78 -1.78
CA PHE A 175 1.28 8.51 -0.62
C PHE A 175 1.84 7.54 0.45
N PRO A 176 2.87 7.94 1.23
CA PRO A 176 3.35 7.14 2.36
C PRO A 176 2.25 7.00 3.43
N LEU A 177 2.35 5.99 4.28
CA LEU A 177 1.42 5.81 5.41
C LEU A 177 1.66 6.83 6.51
N ASP A 178 2.92 7.23 6.68
CA ASP A 178 3.38 8.19 7.67
C ASP A 178 4.46 9.10 7.07
N VAL A 179 4.48 10.34 7.48
CA VAL A 179 5.46 11.34 7.03
C VAL A 179 6.31 11.80 8.21
N ASP A 180 7.55 11.34 8.25
CA ASP A 180 8.56 11.72 9.25
C ASP A 180 8.10 11.53 10.72
N GLY A 181 7.22 10.53 10.99
CA GLY A 181 6.68 10.24 12.32
C GLY A 181 5.52 11.16 12.75
N GLU A 182 5.00 12.00 11.85
CA GLU A 182 3.94 12.97 12.17
C GLU A 182 2.53 12.51 11.79
N GLY A 183 2.45 11.35 11.14
CA GLY A 183 1.20 10.70 10.77
C GLY A 183 0.85 10.77 9.29
N ASP A 184 -0.39 10.43 8.98
CA ASP A 184 -0.90 10.31 7.62
C ASP A 184 -0.90 11.65 6.86
N PRO A 185 -0.29 11.72 5.66
CA PRO A 185 -0.18 12.95 4.87
C PRO A 185 -1.53 13.55 4.45
N VAL A 186 -2.56 12.72 4.21
CA VAL A 186 -3.91 13.21 3.87
C VAL A 186 -4.49 13.95 5.07
N SER A 187 -4.44 13.34 6.26
CA SER A 187 -4.89 13.97 7.50
C SER A 187 -4.13 15.25 7.84
N LEU A 188 -2.81 15.28 7.61
CA LEU A 188 -1.98 16.48 7.83
C LEU A 188 -2.41 17.63 6.91
N ALA A 189 -2.65 17.35 5.62
CA ALA A 189 -3.11 18.34 4.66
C ALA A 189 -4.53 18.84 5.02
N GLU A 190 -5.48 17.95 5.31
CA GLU A 190 -6.88 18.30 5.62
C GLU A 190 -7.02 19.18 6.86
N LYS A 191 -6.15 19.03 7.86
CA LYS A 191 -6.08 19.92 9.04
C LYS A 191 -5.82 21.37 8.66
N ARG A 192 -5.22 21.66 7.50
CA ARG A 192 -5.00 23.05 7.01
C ARG A 192 -6.28 23.74 6.57
N ALA A 193 -7.33 22.97 6.24
CA ALA A 193 -8.62 23.52 5.83
C ALA A 193 -9.62 23.66 6.98
N THR A 194 -9.30 23.26 8.20
CA THR A 194 -10.26 23.16 9.32
C THR A 194 -10.94 24.50 9.66
N THR A 195 -10.25 25.62 9.54
CA THR A 195 -10.77 26.96 9.84
C THR A 195 -11.70 27.51 8.75
N PHE A 196 -11.73 26.89 7.57
CA PHE A 196 -12.56 27.37 6.46
C PHE A 196 -13.89 26.60 6.40
N ALA A 197 -15.00 27.25 6.71
CA ALA A 197 -16.35 26.66 6.70
C ALA A 197 -16.74 26.16 5.29
N ARG A 198 -16.31 26.86 4.23
CA ARG A 198 -16.57 26.52 2.82
C ARG A 198 -15.32 25.93 2.15
N ARG A 199 -14.62 25.03 2.86
CA ARG A 199 -13.48 24.32 2.28
C ARG A 199 -13.90 23.35 1.20
N LYS A 200 -12.99 23.09 0.26
CA LYS A 200 -13.16 22.06 -0.77
C LYS A 200 -11.89 21.21 -0.82
N ILE A 201 -12.08 19.91 -0.82
CA ILE A 201 -11.00 18.93 -0.82
C ILE A 201 -11.28 17.94 -1.95
N LEU A 202 -10.32 17.77 -2.85
CA LEU A 202 -10.37 16.79 -3.93
C LEU A 202 -9.30 15.72 -3.69
N LEU A 203 -9.73 14.46 -3.66
CA LEU A 203 -8.85 13.30 -3.66
C LEU A 203 -9.03 12.54 -4.98
N THR A 204 -7.93 12.22 -5.63
CA THR A 204 -7.96 11.41 -6.86
C THR A 204 -6.93 10.29 -6.78
N SER A 205 -7.26 9.10 -7.25
CA SER A 205 -6.32 8.00 -7.46
C SER A 205 -6.92 6.89 -8.32
N THR A 206 -6.05 6.06 -8.91
CA THR A 206 -6.38 4.67 -9.21
C THR A 206 -6.24 3.86 -7.93
N PRO A 207 -7.16 2.90 -7.66
CA PRO A 207 -7.04 2.04 -6.48
C PRO A 207 -5.90 1.03 -6.63
N THR A 208 -5.46 0.45 -5.52
CA THR A 208 -4.35 -0.52 -5.51
C THR A 208 -4.80 -1.88 -4.96
N ILE A 209 -4.34 -2.29 -3.80
CA ILE A 209 -4.64 -3.58 -3.19
C ILE A 209 -5.85 -3.43 -2.26
N LYS A 210 -6.75 -4.39 -2.31
CA LYS A 210 -7.90 -4.49 -1.41
C LYS A 210 -7.49 -4.35 0.06
N ASP A 211 -8.27 -3.63 0.85
CA ASP A 211 -8.03 -3.30 2.26
C ASP A 211 -6.84 -2.35 2.52
N PHE A 212 -6.00 -2.03 1.53
CA PHE A 212 -4.84 -1.13 1.66
C PHE A 212 -4.93 0.10 0.76
N SER A 213 -5.85 0.11 -0.19
CA SER A 213 -6.10 1.26 -1.06
C SER A 213 -6.74 2.39 -0.24
N ARG A 214 -6.03 3.53 -0.19
CA ARG A 214 -6.53 4.72 0.51
C ARG A 214 -7.75 5.30 -0.20
N ILE A 215 -7.70 5.38 -1.54
CA ILE A 215 -8.82 5.93 -2.31
C ILE A 215 -10.08 5.06 -2.19
N GLU A 216 -9.93 3.71 -2.11
CA GLU A 216 -11.06 2.81 -1.85
C GLU A 216 -11.66 3.07 -0.48
N ALA A 217 -10.83 3.15 0.58
CA ALA A 217 -11.32 3.42 1.92
C ALA A 217 -12.06 4.76 2.02
N GLU A 218 -11.61 5.78 1.29
CA GLU A 218 -12.27 7.08 1.24
C GLU A 218 -13.56 7.06 0.40
N TYR A 219 -13.57 6.28 -0.68
CA TYR A 219 -14.77 6.05 -1.48
C TYR A 219 -15.82 5.26 -0.68
N GLU A 220 -15.44 4.23 0.07
CA GLU A 220 -16.35 3.43 0.90
C GLU A 220 -17.02 4.26 2.03
N ARG A 221 -16.36 5.32 2.51
CA ARG A 221 -16.91 6.25 3.51
C ARG A 221 -17.85 7.30 2.92
N SER A 222 -17.92 7.42 1.59
CA SER A 222 -18.74 8.39 0.85
C SER A 222 -20.11 7.82 0.51
N ASP A 223 -20.87 8.57 -0.30
CA ASP A 223 -22.15 8.13 -0.88
C ASP A 223 -21.99 7.15 -2.06
N GLN A 224 -20.75 6.77 -2.43
CA GLN A 224 -20.41 5.70 -3.38
C GLN A 224 -21.12 5.79 -4.73
N ARG A 225 -21.06 6.95 -5.40
CA ARG A 225 -21.73 7.15 -6.69
C ARG A 225 -21.14 6.28 -7.78
N ARG A 226 -22.04 5.73 -8.63
CA ARG A 226 -21.75 5.03 -9.87
C ARG A 226 -22.36 5.77 -11.04
N TYR A 227 -21.70 5.72 -12.20
CA TYR A 227 -22.22 6.37 -13.41
C TYR A 227 -23.14 5.41 -14.14
N PHE A 228 -24.44 5.67 -14.08
CA PHE A 228 -25.47 4.89 -14.75
C PHE A 228 -25.68 5.42 -16.16
N VAL A 229 -25.82 4.51 -17.12
CA VAL A 229 -26.05 4.82 -18.53
C VAL A 229 -27.28 4.06 -19.04
N PRO A 230 -28.09 4.65 -19.96
CA PRO A 230 -29.25 3.97 -20.49
C PRO A 230 -28.87 2.88 -21.49
N CYS A 231 -29.49 1.71 -21.42
CA CYS A 231 -29.38 0.71 -22.48
C CYS A 231 -29.93 1.25 -23.80
N PRO A 232 -29.24 1.13 -24.94
CA PRO A 232 -29.71 1.64 -26.22
C PRO A 232 -30.99 0.94 -26.71
N SER A 233 -31.24 -0.31 -26.29
CA SER A 233 -32.39 -1.09 -26.74
C SER A 233 -33.62 -0.93 -25.85
N CYS A 234 -33.47 -1.03 -24.51
CA CYS A 234 -34.60 -1.01 -23.59
C CYS A 234 -34.67 0.21 -22.67
N GLY A 235 -33.66 1.12 -22.70
CA GLY A 235 -33.61 2.32 -21.86
C GLY A 235 -33.27 2.07 -20.37
N ALA A 236 -33.14 0.84 -19.93
CA ALA A 236 -32.82 0.53 -18.54
C ALA A 236 -31.46 1.13 -18.12
N MET A 237 -31.49 1.87 -17.01
CA MET A 237 -30.28 2.49 -16.45
C MET A 237 -29.42 1.47 -15.70
N GLN A 238 -28.14 1.36 -16.08
CA GLN A 238 -27.18 0.41 -15.50
C GLN A 238 -25.77 1.01 -15.46
N TRP A 239 -24.95 0.66 -14.50
CA TRP A 239 -23.53 1.00 -14.56
C TRP A 239 -22.75 -0.10 -15.27
N LEU A 240 -21.72 0.28 -16.03
CA LEU A 240 -20.94 -0.67 -16.82
C LEU A 240 -20.04 -1.54 -15.91
N LYS A 241 -20.20 -2.86 -16.03
CA LYS A 241 -19.44 -3.88 -15.29
C LYS A 241 -18.61 -4.71 -16.26
N TRP A 242 -17.38 -5.04 -15.87
CA TRP A 242 -16.51 -5.90 -16.67
C TRP A 242 -17.15 -7.25 -16.98
N SER A 243 -17.85 -7.85 -16.02
CA SER A 243 -18.54 -9.14 -16.17
C SER A 243 -19.62 -9.16 -17.26
N GLN A 244 -20.15 -8.02 -17.65
CA GLN A 244 -21.15 -7.88 -18.71
C GLN A 244 -20.54 -7.66 -20.09
N LEU A 245 -19.23 -7.40 -20.19
CA LEU A 245 -18.55 -7.35 -21.47
C LEU A 245 -18.35 -8.78 -21.98
N LYS A 246 -18.86 -9.07 -23.21
CA LYS A 246 -18.81 -10.37 -23.85
C LYS A 246 -18.02 -10.27 -25.15
N TRP A 247 -17.28 -11.31 -25.47
CA TRP A 247 -16.52 -11.42 -26.70
C TRP A 247 -16.42 -12.87 -27.15
N GLU A 248 -16.15 -13.09 -28.44
CA GLU A 248 -15.91 -14.42 -28.98
C GLU A 248 -14.51 -14.88 -28.60
N LYS A 249 -14.33 -16.21 -28.50
CA LYS A 249 -13.04 -16.79 -28.13
C LYS A 249 -11.97 -16.32 -29.11
N ASP A 250 -10.88 -15.77 -28.55
CA ASP A 250 -9.70 -15.29 -29.28
C ASP A 250 -9.94 -14.12 -30.27
N ASP A 251 -11.13 -13.47 -30.22
CA ASP A 251 -11.43 -12.27 -31.02
C ASP A 251 -11.80 -11.06 -30.12
N PRO A 252 -10.84 -10.26 -29.66
CA PRO A 252 -11.11 -9.03 -28.89
C PRO A 252 -11.96 -8.00 -29.64
N SER A 253 -11.95 -8.01 -30.98
CA SER A 253 -12.71 -7.05 -31.79
C SER A 253 -14.22 -7.27 -31.73
N SER A 254 -14.65 -8.48 -31.37
CA SER A 254 -16.05 -8.86 -31.17
C SER A 254 -16.66 -8.32 -29.85
N ALA A 255 -15.88 -7.58 -29.06
CA ALA A 255 -16.30 -7.11 -27.73
C ALA A 255 -17.60 -6.29 -27.79
N ALA A 256 -18.65 -6.76 -27.09
CA ALA A 256 -19.93 -6.12 -26.98
C ALA A 256 -20.44 -6.17 -25.54
N TYR A 257 -21.13 -5.16 -25.09
CA TYR A 257 -21.72 -5.10 -23.75
C TYR A 257 -23.10 -5.71 -23.74
N GLU A 258 -23.36 -6.62 -22.82
CA GLU A 258 -24.65 -7.30 -22.63
C GLU A 258 -25.47 -6.57 -21.56
N CYS A 259 -26.65 -6.09 -21.91
CA CYS A 259 -27.53 -5.42 -20.96
C CYS A 259 -28.00 -6.35 -19.84
N GLU A 260 -27.95 -5.90 -18.60
CA GLU A 260 -28.41 -6.70 -17.45
C GLU A 260 -29.91 -6.98 -17.47
N ALA A 261 -30.72 -6.05 -18.03
CA ALA A 261 -32.17 -6.13 -18.06
C ALA A 261 -32.70 -6.96 -19.25
N CYS A 262 -32.38 -6.54 -20.50
CA CYS A 262 -32.94 -7.18 -21.69
C CYS A 262 -32.05 -8.21 -22.35
N LYS A 263 -30.79 -8.38 -21.89
CA LYS A 263 -29.77 -9.30 -22.43
C LYS A 263 -29.33 -8.99 -23.86
N GLU A 264 -29.81 -7.90 -24.45
CA GLU A 264 -29.37 -7.47 -25.77
C GLU A 264 -27.92 -6.98 -25.73
N ARG A 265 -27.15 -7.31 -26.78
CA ARG A 265 -25.74 -6.91 -26.89
C ARG A 265 -25.60 -5.68 -27.80
N PHE A 266 -24.77 -4.74 -27.37
CA PHE A 266 -24.51 -3.54 -28.15
C PHE A 266 -22.99 -3.24 -28.17
N GLY A 267 -22.56 -2.74 -29.33
CA GLY A 267 -21.16 -2.42 -29.56
C GLY A 267 -20.75 -1.03 -29.08
N GLU A 268 -19.47 -0.76 -29.15
CA GLU A 268 -18.82 0.46 -28.65
C GLU A 268 -19.30 1.76 -29.33
N LEU A 269 -19.82 1.70 -30.54
CA LEU A 269 -20.34 2.87 -31.26
C LEU A 269 -21.47 3.58 -30.51
N HIS A 270 -22.14 2.91 -29.60
CA HIS A 270 -23.15 3.50 -28.72
C HIS A 270 -22.59 4.36 -27.58
N LYS A 271 -21.29 4.27 -27.26
CA LYS A 271 -20.65 5.00 -26.13
C LYS A 271 -20.99 6.50 -26.10
N PRO A 272 -20.94 7.26 -27.22
CA PRO A 272 -21.26 8.69 -27.15
C PRO A 272 -22.68 8.99 -26.69
N ALA A 273 -23.65 8.16 -27.08
CA ALA A 273 -25.05 8.28 -26.64
C ALA A 273 -25.22 7.84 -25.18
N LEU A 274 -24.58 6.71 -24.78
CA LEU A 274 -24.57 6.21 -23.41
C LEU A 274 -24.02 7.27 -22.44
N LEU A 275 -22.87 7.85 -22.77
CA LEU A 275 -22.19 8.82 -21.90
C LEU A 275 -23.01 10.11 -21.78
N ARG A 276 -23.64 10.58 -22.85
CA ARG A 276 -24.50 11.78 -22.82
C ARG A 276 -25.77 11.58 -22.01
N GLY A 277 -26.37 10.38 -22.08
CA GLY A 277 -27.59 10.03 -21.34
C GLY A 277 -27.29 9.51 -19.92
N GLY A 278 -26.03 9.48 -19.51
CA GLY A 278 -25.63 8.95 -18.22
C GLY A 278 -25.78 9.96 -17.08
N GLU A 279 -25.93 9.44 -15.87
CA GLU A 279 -26.03 10.21 -14.64
C GLU A 279 -25.37 9.49 -13.47
N TRP A 280 -24.86 10.26 -12.51
CA TRP A 280 -24.34 9.71 -11.27
C TRP A 280 -25.48 9.42 -10.29
N ARG A 281 -25.42 8.25 -9.65
CA ARG A 281 -26.37 7.85 -8.60
C ARG A 281 -25.61 7.38 -7.38
N ALA A 282 -25.99 7.89 -6.21
CA ALA A 282 -25.50 7.40 -4.92
C ALA A 282 -25.97 5.95 -4.70
N THR A 283 -25.07 5.11 -4.23
CA THR A 283 -25.37 3.70 -3.90
C THR A 283 -25.24 3.42 -2.41
N ALA A 284 -24.83 4.40 -1.60
CA ALA A 284 -24.73 4.35 -0.15
C ALA A 284 -25.27 5.66 0.48
N PRO A 285 -25.65 5.64 1.76
CA PRO A 285 -26.21 6.82 2.44
C PRO A 285 -25.20 7.96 2.64
N GLY A 286 -23.88 7.64 2.71
CA GLY A 286 -22.82 8.62 2.93
C GLY A 286 -22.88 9.32 4.30
N ASP A 287 -22.26 10.51 4.39
CA ASP A 287 -22.08 11.33 5.59
C ASP A 287 -22.98 12.57 5.65
N GLY A 288 -24.18 12.49 5.08
CA GLY A 288 -25.12 13.60 5.00
C GLY A 288 -24.79 14.61 3.88
N GLY A 289 -24.16 14.16 2.81
CA GLY A 289 -23.90 14.94 1.60
C GLY A 289 -22.65 15.84 1.68
N LYS A 290 -21.82 15.68 2.69
CA LYS A 290 -20.54 16.41 2.80
C LYS A 290 -19.45 15.83 1.91
N THR A 291 -19.45 14.49 1.74
CA THR A 291 -18.49 13.76 0.91
C THR A 291 -19.20 13.09 -0.25
N ALA A 292 -18.83 13.46 -1.48
CA ALA A 292 -19.27 12.80 -2.70
C ALA A 292 -18.16 11.91 -3.25
N GLY A 293 -18.43 10.61 -3.38
CA GLY A 293 -17.46 9.63 -3.91
C GLY A 293 -17.90 9.12 -5.27
N PHE A 294 -16.98 9.08 -6.21
CA PHE A 294 -17.21 8.70 -7.60
C PHE A 294 -16.25 7.56 -7.99
N GLN A 295 -16.79 6.48 -8.54
CA GLN A 295 -16.00 5.39 -9.10
C GLN A 295 -16.31 5.24 -10.58
N LEU A 296 -15.24 5.19 -11.41
CA LEU A 296 -15.37 5.09 -12.87
C LEU A 296 -14.31 4.17 -13.47
N SER A 297 -14.74 3.13 -14.18
CA SER A 297 -13.86 2.21 -14.92
C SER A 297 -13.47 2.73 -16.31
N GLY A 298 -12.49 2.11 -16.94
CA GLY A 298 -12.08 2.39 -18.32
C GLY A 298 -13.14 2.02 -19.36
N LEU A 299 -14.18 1.27 -19.00
CA LEU A 299 -15.31 0.96 -19.88
C LEU A 299 -16.03 2.24 -20.37
N TYR A 300 -15.96 3.31 -19.58
CA TYR A 300 -16.49 4.62 -19.91
C TYR A 300 -15.55 5.51 -20.74
N SER A 301 -14.37 5.03 -21.10
CA SER A 301 -13.44 5.80 -21.92
C SER A 301 -14.11 6.23 -23.22
N PRO A 302 -14.01 7.52 -23.61
CA PRO A 302 -14.63 8.02 -24.84
C PRO A 302 -14.21 7.27 -26.08
N LEU A 303 -15.09 7.21 -27.07
CA LEU A 303 -14.80 6.59 -28.36
C LEU A 303 -13.52 7.20 -28.99
N GLY A 304 -12.60 6.35 -29.42
CA GLY A 304 -11.31 6.74 -29.99
C GLY A 304 -10.17 6.89 -28.99
N TRP A 305 -10.42 6.70 -27.68
CA TRP A 305 -9.36 6.65 -26.65
C TRP A 305 -8.99 5.20 -26.32
N LEU A 306 -9.74 4.56 -25.43
CA LEU A 306 -9.56 3.17 -25.06
C LEU A 306 -10.79 2.38 -25.48
N SER A 307 -10.62 1.45 -26.43
CA SER A 307 -11.73 0.62 -26.90
C SER A 307 -12.03 -0.55 -25.96
N TRP A 308 -13.24 -1.10 -26.05
CA TRP A 308 -13.58 -2.33 -25.34
C TRP A 308 -12.75 -3.51 -25.84
N GLY A 309 -12.44 -3.54 -27.15
CA GLY A 309 -11.55 -4.54 -27.74
C GLY A 309 -10.12 -4.48 -27.18
N ASP A 310 -9.55 -3.26 -27.03
CA ASP A 310 -8.21 -3.10 -26.42
C ASP A 310 -8.19 -3.59 -24.97
N MET A 311 -9.28 -3.32 -24.21
CA MET A 311 -9.40 -3.82 -22.83
C MET A 311 -9.47 -5.34 -22.79
N VAL A 312 -10.19 -5.98 -23.71
CA VAL A 312 -10.26 -7.45 -23.80
C VAL A 312 -8.89 -8.03 -24.17
N ASP A 313 -8.19 -7.46 -25.14
CA ASP A 313 -6.84 -7.89 -25.55
C ASP A 313 -5.85 -7.76 -24.38
N GLU A 314 -5.85 -6.64 -23.67
CA GLU A 314 -5.02 -6.44 -22.48
C GLU A 314 -5.36 -7.46 -21.37
N PHE A 315 -6.65 -7.75 -21.13
CA PHE A 315 -7.08 -8.77 -20.19
C PHE A 315 -6.62 -10.17 -20.58
N MET A 316 -6.78 -10.54 -21.85
CA MET A 316 -6.38 -11.88 -22.34
C MET A 316 -4.89 -12.13 -22.17
N ARG A 317 -4.04 -11.09 -22.37
CA ARG A 317 -2.60 -11.16 -22.11
C ARG A 317 -2.25 -11.20 -20.62
N SER A 318 -3.05 -10.55 -19.79
CA SER A 318 -2.76 -10.38 -18.35
C SER A 318 -3.34 -11.49 -17.46
N LYS A 319 -4.38 -12.22 -17.90
CA LYS A 319 -5.10 -13.18 -17.06
C LYS A 319 -4.25 -14.32 -16.46
N ALA A 320 -3.13 -14.68 -17.13
CA ALA A 320 -2.22 -15.72 -16.66
C ALA A 320 -1.06 -15.19 -15.80
N ASP A 321 -0.89 -13.87 -15.73
CA ASP A 321 0.21 -13.21 -15.02
C ASP A 321 -0.37 -12.29 -13.92
N ALA A 322 -0.19 -12.67 -12.66
CA ALA A 322 -0.79 -11.96 -11.53
C ALA A 322 -0.39 -10.46 -11.43
N PRO A 323 0.87 -10.04 -11.63
CA PRO A 323 1.26 -8.65 -11.71
C PRO A 323 0.58 -7.88 -12.86
N MET A 324 0.45 -8.47 -14.03
CA MET A 324 -0.23 -7.85 -15.17
C MET A 324 -1.73 -7.75 -14.94
N LEU A 325 -2.36 -8.81 -14.39
CA LEU A 325 -3.78 -8.81 -14.04
C LEU A 325 -4.09 -7.76 -12.97
N LYS A 326 -3.23 -7.61 -11.96
CA LYS A 326 -3.32 -6.54 -10.97
C LYS A 326 -3.30 -5.16 -11.62
N SER A 327 -2.35 -4.93 -12.53
CA SER A 327 -2.28 -3.67 -13.28
C SER A 327 -3.57 -3.40 -14.04
N PHE A 328 -4.11 -4.41 -14.74
CA PHE A 328 -5.37 -4.30 -15.46
C PHE A 328 -6.56 -3.95 -14.54
N VAL A 329 -6.75 -4.69 -13.46
CA VAL A 329 -7.85 -4.45 -12.50
C VAL A 329 -7.76 -3.05 -11.91
N ASN A 330 -6.59 -2.65 -11.42
CA ASN A 330 -6.39 -1.36 -10.79
C ASN A 330 -6.53 -0.19 -11.77
N THR A 331 -5.89 -0.29 -12.94
CA THR A 331 -5.77 0.86 -13.86
C THR A 331 -6.88 0.92 -14.90
N ARG A 332 -7.49 -0.23 -15.30
CA ARG A 332 -8.58 -0.27 -16.29
C ARG A 332 -9.95 -0.37 -15.65
N LEU A 333 -10.10 -1.18 -14.60
CA LEU A 333 -11.41 -1.34 -13.96
C LEU A 333 -11.65 -0.32 -12.83
N ALA A 334 -10.60 0.35 -12.35
CA ALA A 334 -10.66 1.20 -11.15
C ALA A 334 -11.23 0.41 -9.95
N GLU A 335 -10.79 -0.82 -9.83
CA GLU A 335 -11.13 -1.73 -8.74
C GLU A 335 -9.86 -2.12 -7.99
N THR A 336 -9.98 -2.42 -6.71
CA THR A 336 -8.86 -2.95 -5.95
C THR A 336 -8.61 -4.39 -6.35
N PHE A 337 -7.34 -4.70 -6.55
CA PHE A 337 -6.94 -6.08 -6.78
C PHE A 337 -6.91 -6.81 -5.43
N ALA A 338 -7.85 -7.73 -5.25
CA ALA A 338 -7.69 -8.76 -4.25
C ALA A 338 -6.56 -9.67 -4.76
N GLU A 339 -5.38 -9.55 -4.18
CA GLU A 339 -4.36 -10.54 -4.47
C GLU A 339 -4.97 -11.89 -4.09
N ASP A 340 -5.21 -12.78 -5.06
CA ASP A 340 -5.55 -14.19 -4.81
C ASP A 340 -4.45 -14.91 -4.00
N TYR A 341 -3.33 -14.26 -3.81
CA TYR A 341 -2.36 -14.54 -2.77
C TYR A 341 -2.95 -14.47 -1.35
N ALA A 342 -3.98 -13.66 -1.10
CA ALA A 342 -4.69 -13.64 0.16
C ALA A 342 -5.77 -14.74 0.26
N SER A 343 -6.37 -15.19 -0.85
CA SER A 343 -7.40 -16.23 -0.82
C SER A 343 -6.83 -17.63 -0.56
N LYS A 344 -5.55 -17.86 -0.88
CA LYS A 344 -4.85 -19.12 -0.54
C LYS A 344 -4.13 -19.08 0.82
N VAL A 345 -3.98 -17.93 1.44
CA VAL A 345 -3.34 -17.73 2.77
C VAL A 345 -4.27 -16.86 3.63
N SER A 346 -5.52 -17.29 3.78
CA SER A 346 -6.39 -16.76 4.82
C SER A 346 -6.18 -17.55 6.12
N ALA A 347 -6.44 -16.92 7.26
CA ALA A 347 -6.44 -17.61 8.55
C ALA A 347 -7.32 -18.87 8.50
N THR A 348 -8.52 -18.76 7.90
CA THR A 348 -9.45 -19.88 7.70
C THR A 348 -8.85 -20.99 6.82
N GLY A 349 -8.23 -20.65 5.69
CA GLY A 349 -7.61 -21.64 4.80
C GLY A 349 -6.40 -22.36 5.42
N LEU A 350 -5.68 -21.68 6.34
CA LEU A 350 -4.62 -22.34 7.11
C LEU A 350 -5.18 -23.26 8.20
N MET A 351 -6.28 -22.88 8.84
CA MET A 351 -6.97 -23.75 9.80
C MET A 351 -7.49 -25.04 9.15
N GLU A 352 -7.98 -24.98 7.94
CA GLU A 352 -8.42 -26.16 7.18
C GLU A 352 -7.27 -27.13 6.84
N ARG A 353 -6.02 -26.64 6.90
CA ARG A 353 -4.80 -27.43 6.66
C ARG A 353 -4.17 -27.98 7.94
N CYS A 354 -4.74 -27.72 9.11
CA CYS A 354 -4.20 -28.26 10.35
C CYS A 354 -4.21 -29.78 10.36
N GLU A 355 -3.15 -30.36 10.92
CA GLU A 355 -2.87 -31.79 10.89
C GLU A 355 -2.96 -32.41 12.28
N HIS A 356 -3.22 -33.72 12.34
CA HIS A 356 -3.32 -34.48 13.57
C HIS A 356 -1.92 -34.94 14.04
N TYR A 357 -1.07 -34.01 14.47
CA TYR A 357 0.11 -34.37 15.25
C TYR A 357 0.07 -33.73 16.64
N LYS A 358 0.72 -34.36 17.60
CA LYS A 358 0.67 -33.93 19.00
C LYS A 358 1.47 -32.67 19.24
N PRO A 359 0.83 -31.57 19.68
CA PRO A 359 1.55 -30.36 20.07
C PRO A 359 2.67 -30.64 21.07
N GLY A 360 3.77 -29.94 20.95
CA GLY A 360 4.91 -30.10 21.83
C GLY A 360 5.72 -31.39 21.65
N THR A 361 5.41 -32.19 20.61
CA THR A 361 6.17 -33.39 20.23
C THR A 361 6.80 -33.17 18.87
N VAL A 362 8.09 -33.41 18.75
CA VAL A 362 8.85 -33.28 17.50
C VAL A 362 8.49 -34.47 16.60
N PRO A 363 7.98 -34.25 15.38
CA PRO A 363 7.67 -35.32 14.43
C PRO A 363 8.93 -36.07 13.96
N ASP A 364 8.72 -37.28 13.42
CA ASP A 364 9.81 -38.19 13.00
C ASP A 364 10.75 -37.56 11.96
N ASP A 365 10.19 -36.78 11.05
CA ASP A 365 10.92 -36.13 9.95
C ASP A 365 11.67 -34.85 10.36
N ALA A 366 11.54 -34.42 11.62
CA ALA A 366 12.17 -33.20 12.12
C ALA A 366 13.33 -33.51 13.08
N SER A 367 14.47 -32.88 12.87
CA SER A 367 15.71 -33.13 13.64
C SER A 367 16.29 -31.87 14.28
N ALA A 368 15.81 -30.69 13.96
CA ALA A 368 16.27 -29.43 14.55
C ALA A 368 15.10 -28.67 15.18
N ILE A 369 15.34 -27.98 16.29
CA ILE A 369 14.38 -27.07 16.92
C ILE A 369 14.98 -25.67 16.94
N THR A 370 14.18 -24.68 16.54
CA THR A 370 14.49 -23.26 16.72
C THR A 370 13.33 -22.53 17.39
N VAL A 371 13.65 -21.43 18.07
CA VAL A 371 12.68 -20.62 18.79
C VAL A 371 12.81 -19.17 18.35
N GLY A 372 11.70 -18.55 18.03
CA GLY A 372 11.60 -17.11 17.82
C GLY A 372 10.86 -16.45 18.98
N VAL A 373 11.42 -15.37 19.50
CA VAL A 373 10.85 -14.60 20.61
C VAL A 373 10.72 -13.13 20.20
N ASP A 374 9.50 -12.63 20.26
CA ASP A 374 9.17 -11.23 20.05
C ASP A 374 8.91 -10.55 21.41
N VAL A 375 9.57 -9.41 21.67
CA VAL A 375 9.51 -8.70 22.95
C VAL A 375 8.61 -7.48 22.83
N GLN A 376 7.47 -7.52 23.51
CA GLN A 376 6.49 -6.43 23.57
C GLN A 376 6.56 -5.70 24.92
N ASP A 377 5.88 -4.58 25.08
CA ASP A 377 5.91 -3.76 26.31
C ASP A 377 5.38 -4.49 27.57
N ASN A 378 4.52 -5.48 27.39
CA ASN A 378 3.85 -6.18 28.49
C ASN A 378 3.81 -7.70 28.37
N ARG A 379 4.56 -8.29 27.43
CA ARG A 379 4.62 -9.74 27.20
C ARG A 379 5.79 -10.15 26.32
N LEU A 380 6.08 -11.44 26.34
CA LEU A 380 6.92 -12.12 25.34
C LEU A 380 6.03 -13.05 24.52
N ALA A 381 6.02 -12.90 23.20
CA ALA A 381 5.42 -13.86 22.29
C ALA A 381 6.50 -14.85 21.83
N ILE A 382 6.20 -16.14 21.79
CA ILE A 382 7.18 -17.21 21.59
C ILE A 382 6.60 -18.23 20.63
N SER A 383 7.32 -18.57 19.56
CA SER A 383 6.99 -19.72 18.72
C SER A 383 8.15 -20.70 18.67
N VAL A 384 7.84 -21.97 18.85
CA VAL A 384 8.78 -23.08 18.79
C VAL A 384 8.52 -23.87 17.52
N TRP A 385 9.53 -24.01 16.68
CA TRP A 385 9.45 -24.70 15.40
C TRP A 385 10.45 -25.84 15.33
N ALA A 386 9.96 -27.01 14.88
CA ALA A 386 10.82 -28.11 14.47
C ALA A 386 11.05 -28.04 12.94
N TRP A 387 12.21 -28.47 12.50
CA TRP A 387 12.63 -28.44 11.10
C TRP A 387 13.25 -29.76 10.69
N GLY A 388 12.91 -30.18 9.48
CA GLY A 388 13.44 -31.36 8.81
C GLY A 388 14.27 -31.01 7.57
N ARG A 389 14.54 -32.04 6.76
CA ARG A 389 15.23 -31.89 5.47
C ARG A 389 14.47 -30.94 4.57
N ASP A 390 15.22 -30.26 3.69
CA ASP A 390 14.69 -29.27 2.74
C ASP A 390 13.86 -28.16 3.40
N GLU A 391 14.11 -27.92 4.71
CA GLU A 391 13.47 -26.86 5.51
C GLU A 391 11.94 -27.03 5.64
N GLU A 392 11.45 -28.23 5.59
CA GLU A 392 10.10 -28.57 6.02
C GLU A 392 9.96 -28.27 7.52
N GLY A 393 8.88 -27.61 7.93
CA GLY A 393 8.76 -27.06 9.28
C GLY A 393 7.46 -27.41 9.98
N TRP A 394 7.51 -27.72 11.28
CA TRP A 394 6.36 -28.03 12.13
C TRP A 394 6.25 -27.06 13.28
N LEU A 395 5.09 -26.44 13.44
CA LEU A 395 4.80 -25.66 14.64
C LEU A 395 4.67 -26.61 15.82
N LEU A 396 5.53 -26.49 16.83
CA LEU A 396 5.44 -27.28 18.05
C LEU A 396 4.58 -26.61 19.11
N ASP A 397 4.76 -25.29 19.26
CA ASP A 397 4.05 -24.51 20.29
C ASP A 397 4.08 -23.00 19.95
N HIS A 398 3.05 -22.30 20.37
CA HIS A 398 3.01 -20.84 20.37
C HIS A 398 2.35 -20.35 21.66
N GLN A 399 3.07 -19.50 22.41
CA GLN A 399 2.59 -19.00 23.70
C GLN A 399 2.96 -17.53 23.90
N GLU A 400 2.16 -16.87 24.74
CA GLU A 400 2.44 -15.53 25.25
C GLU A 400 2.70 -15.59 26.77
N ILE A 401 3.82 -15.06 27.21
CA ILE A 401 4.13 -14.90 28.63
C ILE A 401 3.88 -13.43 28.99
N HIS A 402 2.79 -13.16 29.72
CA HIS A 402 2.45 -11.81 30.14
C HIS A 402 3.29 -11.36 31.32
N GLY A 403 3.79 -10.13 31.29
CA GLY A 403 4.57 -9.51 32.34
C GLY A 403 5.41 -8.35 31.83
N ASP A 404 6.08 -7.67 32.74
CA ASP A 404 6.97 -6.55 32.44
C ASP A 404 8.37 -7.08 32.09
N PRO A 405 8.89 -6.86 30.86
CA PRO A 405 10.22 -7.33 30.44
C PRO A 405 11.37 -6.70 31.19
N SER A 406 11.18 -5.63 31.96
CA SER A 406 12.22 -5.10 32.85
C SER A 406 12.46 -6.01 34.07
N ARG A 407 11.54 -6.95 34.37
CA ARG A 407 11.59 -7.83 35.54
C ARG A 407 12.22 -9.18 35.20
N ALA A 408 13.16 -9.61 36.02
CA ALA A 408 13.87 -10.90 35.87
C ALA A 408 12.92 -12.12 35.90
N ASP A 409 11.77 -12.02 36.56
CA ASP A 409 10.84 -13.15 36.70
C ASP A 409 10.23 -13.56 35.35
N LEU A 410 10.00 -12.62 34.44
CA LEU A 410 9.51 -12.92 33.10
C LEU A 410 10.53 -13.76 32.29
N TRP A 411 11.81 -13.40 32.38
CA TRP A 411 12.90 -14.12 31.70
C TRP A 411 13.15 -15.51 32.28
N LYS A 412 12.87 -15.74 33.59
CA LYS A 412 12.91 -17.08 34.18
C LYS A 412 11.79 -17.98 33.65
N GLN A 413 10.61 -17.41 33.37
CA GLN A 413 9.54 -18.16 32.71
C GLN A 413 9.92 -18.53 31.28
N LEU A 414 10.60 -17.64 30.55
CA LEU A 414 11.14 -17.94 29.23
C LEU A 414 12.13 -19.10 29.28
N ASP A 415 13.01 -19.19 30.29
CA ASP A 415 13.95 -20.30 30.48
C ASP A 415 13.23 -21.67 30.49
N ALA A 416 12.07 -21.75 31.15
CA ALA A 416 11.31 -22.99 31.22
C ALA A 416 10.84 -23.50 29.86
N MET A 417 10.70 -22.62 28.87
CA MET A 417 10.33 -22.99 27.51
C MET A 417 11.54 -23.24 26.60
N VAL A 418 12.51 -22.34 26.60
CA VAL A 418 13.58 -22.33 25.60
C VAL A 418 14.73 -23.26 25.96
N LEU A 419 14.88 -23.65 27.22
CA LEU A 419 15.94 -24.53 27.69
C LEU A 419 15.48 -25.98 27.95
N ARG A 420 14.17 -26.27 27.84
CA ARG A 420 13.65 -27.63 28.07
C ARG A 420 13.99 -28.56 26.91
N GLU A 421 13.94 -29.87 27.18
CA GLU A 421 13.93 -30.89 26.15
C GLU A 421 12.52 -31.14 25.64
N TRP A 422 12.39 -31.15 24.32
CA TRP A 422 11.14 -31.43 23.62
C TRP A 422 11.13 -32.91 23.24
N PRO A 423 10.10 -33.68 23.61
CA PRO A 423 10.01 -35.10 23.28
C PRO A 423 9.92 -35.28 21.75
N HIS A 424 10.70 -36.21 21.23
CA HIS A 424 10.67 -36.63 19.84
C HIS A 424 9.78 -37.89 19.71
N ALA A 425 9.09 -38.04 18.59
CA ALA A 425 8.24 -39.20 18.35
C ALA A 425 8.97 -40.54 18.45
N LEU A 426 10.26 -40.56 18.13
CA LEU A 426 11.14 -41.71 18.30
C LEU A 426 11.64 -41.95 19.75
N GLY A 427 11.10 -41.26 20.74
CA GLY A 427 11.33 -41.53 22.17
C GLY A 427 12.52 -40.85 22.80
N HIS A 428 13.30 -40.01 22.10
CA HIS A 428 14.36 -39.20 22.67
C HIS A 428 13.95 -37.73 22.85
N GLY A 429 14.73 -36.91 23.54
CA GLY A 429 14.51 -35.49 23.72
C GLY A 429 15.44 -34.66 22.83
N ILE A 430 14.92 -33.53 22.30
CA ILE A 430 15.70 -32.54 21.54
C ILE A 430 15.59 -31.18 22.22
N ARG A 431 16.73 -30.54 22.47
CA ARG A 431 16.79 -29.16 22.96
C ARG A 431 16.79 -28.19 21.77
N PRO A 432 16.23 -26.97 21.95
CA PRO A 432 16.37 -25.92 20.94
C PRO A 432 17.84 -25.70 20.58
N HIS A 433 18.13 -25.72 19.28
CA HIS A 433 19.47 -25.52 18.76
C HIS A 433 19.87 -24.05 18.73
N VAL A 434 18.90 -23.18 18.42
CA VAL A 434 19.07 -21.73 18.44
C VAL A 434 17.75 -21.07 18.88
N VAL A 435 17.87 -20.08 19.76
CA VAL A 435 16.79 -19.21 20.21
C VAL A 435 17.11 -17.79 19.78
N ALA A 436 16.31 -17.21 18.90
CA ALA A 436 16.49 -15.85 18.42
C ALA A 436 15.49 -14.91 19.10
N ILE A 437 16.02 -13.88 19.79
CA ILE A 437 15.21 -12.91 20.54
C ILE A 437 15.38 -11.53 19.91
N ASP A 438 14.26 -10.89 19.55
CA ASP A 438 14.30 -9.54 19.01
C ASP A 438 14.75 -8.51 20.05
N SER A 439 15.64 -7.62 19.61
CA SER A 439 16.19 -6.53 20.41
C SER A 439 15.83 -5.15 19.85
N GLY A 440 14.85 -5.08 18.94
CA GLY A 440 14.48 -3.85 18.25
C GLY A 440 13.62 -2.89 19.06
N GLY A 441 12.99 -3.36 20.15
CA GLY A 441 12.07 -2.60 20.99
C GLY A 441 12.71 -1.85 22.16
N HIS A 442 11.89 -1.49 23.14
CA HIS A 442 12.29 -0.69 24.31
C HIS A 442 13.21 -1.44 25.29
N PHE A 443 13.15 -2.78 25.34
CA PHE A 443 13.86 -3.63 26.29
C PHE A 443 15.16 -4.22 25.73
N THR A 444 15.85 -3.46 24.90
CA THR A 444 17.10 -3.87 24.23
C THR A 444 18.20 -4.32 25.22
N ALA A 445 18.32 -3.64 26.36
CA ALA A 445 19.34 -3.93 27.36
C ALA A 445 19.11 -5.29 28.04
N GLU A 446 17.87 -5.60 28.38
CA GLU A 446 17.43 -6.85 28.99
C GLU A 446 17.65 -8.03 28.04
N VAL A 447 17.28 -7.88 26.76
CA VAL A 447 17.54 -8.86 25.70
C VAL A 447 19.04 -9.13 25.58
N TYR A 448 19.87 -8.10 25.56
CA TYR A 448 21.33 -8.27 25.46
C TYR A 448 21.93 -8.98 26.70
N GLN A 449 21.42 -8.64 27.87
CA GLN A 449 21.82 -9.32 29.09
C GLN A 449 21.44 -10.81 29.04
N TYR A 450 20.20 -11.11 28.72
CA TYR A 450 19.70 -12.48 28.64
C TYR A 450 20.46 -13.32 27.59
N ALA A 451 20.65 -12.79 26.38
CA ALA A 451 21.38 -13.47 25.32
C ALA A 451 22.85 -13.69 25.66
N ARG A 452 23.50 -12.74 26.37
CA ARG A 452 24.88 -12.90 26.85
C ARG A 452 25.03 -14.01 27.88
N GLU A 453 24.11 -14.09 28.83
CA GLU A 453 24.15 -15.11 29.89
C GLU A 453 23.91 -16.53 29.35
N ARG A 454 23.08 -16.63 28.27
CA ARG A 454 22.63 -17.90 27.69
C ARG A 454 23.21 -18.20 26.30
N GLY A 455 24.21 -17.46 25.87
CA GLY A 455 24.82 -17.65 24.56
C GLY A 455 25.45 -19.05 24.35
N ARG A 456 25.87 -19.72 25.43
CA ARG A 456 26.34 -21.10 25.36
C ARG A 456 25.22 -22.12 25.15
N GLN A 457 23.97 -21.76 25.46
CA GLN A 457 22.77 -22.54 25.23
C GLN A 457 22.13 -22.25 23.87
N GLY A 458 22.80 -21.48 23.01
CA GLY A 458 22.28 -21.17 21.66
C GLY A 458 21.38 -19.95 21.58
N VAL A 459 21.25 -19.16 22.66
CA VAL A 459 20.46 -17.91 22.63
C VAL A 459 21.24 -16.80 21.93
N ILE A 460 20.61 -16.15 20.96
CA ILE A 460 21.19 -15.03 20.21
C ILE A 460 20.23 -13.82 20.25
N ALA A 461 20.79 -12.62 20.34
CA ALA A 461 20.04 -11.39 20.12
C ALA A 461 20.02 -11.08 18.61
N ILE A 462 18.85 -10.72 18.10
CA ILE A 462 18.67 -10.31 16.71
C ILE A 462 18.10 -8.90 16.64
N LYS A 463 18.27 -8.25 15.49
CA LYS A 463 17.65 -6.95 15.20
C LYS A 463 17.28 -6.86 13.73
N GLY A 464 16.08 -6.42 13.43
CA GLY A 464 15.65 -6.15 12.06
C GLY A 464 16.60 -5.19 11.34
N ALA A 465 17.03 -5.53 10.13
CA ALA A 465 17.89 -4.67 9.32
C ALA A 465 17.08 -3.49 8.78
N SER A 466 17.64 -2.27 8.89
CA SER A 466 17.01 -1.06 8.37
C SER A 466 16.98 -0.97 6.83
N GLN A 467 17.86 -1.74 6.17
CA GLN A 467 17.95 -1.81 4.70
C GLN A 467 17.27 -3.08 4.19
N ARG A 468 16.50 -2.94 3.12
CA ARG A 468 15.81 -4.05 2.44
C ARG A 468 16.75 -4.95 1.66
N GLY A 469 16.31 -6.19 1.36
CA GLY A 469 17.08 -7.15 0.58
C GLY A 469 18.33 -7.68 1.29
N LYS A 470 18.41 -7.52 2.61
CA LYS A 470 19.50 -8.13 3.40
C LYS A 470 19.31 -9.64 3.51
N PRO A 471 20.40 -10.41 3.65
CA PRO A 471 20.29 -11.85 3.84
C PRO A 471 19.47 -12.18 5.10
N PRO A 472 18.85 -13.37 5.17
CA PRO A 472 18.02 -13.81 6.30
C PRO A 472 18.66 -13.56 7.66
N ILE A 473 19.96 -13.82 7.77
CA ILE A 473 20.75 -13.45 8.94
C ILE A 473 22.13 -12.94 8.51
N GLY A 474 22.56 -11.83 9.11
CA GLY A 474 23.86 -11.24 8.85
C GLY A 474 24.91 -11.63 9.91
N LYS A 475 26.16 -11.25 9.64
CA LYS A 475 27.27 -11.44 10.57
C LYS A 475 27.00 -10.66 11.86
N GLY A 476 27.07 -11.35 12.99
CA GLY A 476 26.90 -10.72 14.31
C GLY A 476 28.00 -9.70 14.62
N SER A 477 27.58 -8.59 15.20
CA SER A 477 28.45 -7.53 15.72
C SER A 477 28.34 -7.48 17.24
N ARG A 478 29.48 -7.22 17.94
CA ARG A 478 29.46 -7.02 19.39
C ARG A 478 28.97 -5.61 19.71
N VAL A 479 28.06 -5.53 20.67
CA VAL A 479 27.62 -4.26 21.24
C VAL A 479 28.37 -4.08 22.55
N ASP A 480 29.35 -3.19 22.52
CA ASP A 480 30.28 -2.99 23.64
C ASP A 480 29.87 -1.88 24.62
N LEU A 481 28.66 -1.31 24.46
CA LEU A 481 28.13 -0.25 25.31
C LEU A 481 26.88 -0.74 26.06
N ASN A 482 26.77 -0.43 27.36
CA ASN A 482 25.56 -0.62 28.14
C ASN A 482 24.59 0.58 27.92
N ALA A 483 23.37 0.51 28.47
CA ALA A 483 22.37 1.59 28.41
C ALA A 483 22.85 2.93 28.99
N LYS A 484 23.93 2.95 29.78
CA LYS A 484 24.58 4.14 30.37
C LYS A 484 25.80 4.62 29.56
N GLY A 485 26.03 4.06 28.35
CA GLY A 485 27.17 4.43 27.50
C GLY A 485 28.53 3.93 27.98
N GLN A 486 28.58 3.03 28.95
CA GLN A 486 29.86 2.48 29.49
C GLN A 486 30.29 1.25 28.70
N THR A 487 31.58 1.16 28.38
CA THR A 487 32.17 0.03 27.65
C THR A 487 32.11 -1.27 28.48
N MET A 488 31.54 -2.31 27.89
CA MET A 488 31.43 -3.63 28.50
C MET A 488 32.48 -4.59 27.91
N LYS A 489 33.34 -5.16 28.77
CA LYS A 489 34.23 -6.29 28.42
C LYS A 489 33.37 -7.53 28.10
N ARG A 490 33.12 -7.89 26.87
CA ARG A 490 32.27 -9.00 26.38
C ARG A 490 30.78 -8.61 26.25
N GLY A 491 30.51 -7.61 25.40
CA GLY A 491 29.14 -7.23 25.03
C GLY A 491 28.37 -8.36 24.30
N ALA A 492 27.06 -8.24 24.24
CA ALA A 492 26.20 -9.16 23.51
C ALA A 492 26.52 -9.14 22.00
N VAL A 493 26.41 -10.30 21.36
CA VAL A 493 26.51 -10.39 19.89
C VAL A 493 25.12 -10.25 19.32
N VAL A 494 24.91 -9.23 18.46
CA VAL A 494 23.65 -8.93 17.81
C VAL A 494 23.76 -9.25 16.33
N HIS A 495 22.80 -10.01 15.81
CA HIS A 495 22.74 -10.39 14.40
C HIS A 495 21.69 -9.58 13.67
N PRO A 496 22.03 -8.88 12.56
CA PRO A 496 21.01 -8.23 11.72
C PRO A 496 20.21 -9.29 10.98
N VAL A 497 18.88 -9.10 10.90
CA VAL A 497 17.92 -9.99 10.24
C VAL A 497 17.26 -9.27 9.09
N GLY A 498 17.31 -9.86 7.88
CA GLY A 498 16.56 -9.40 6.70
C GLY A 498 15.10 -9.86 6.77
N SER A 499 14.31 -9.22 7.61
CA SER A 499 12.92 -9.62 7.88
C SER A 499 12.05 -9.63 6.63
N ASP A 500 12.23 -8.69 5.69
CA ASP A 500 11.53 -8.62 4.41
C ASP A 500 11.86 -9.81 3.50
N THR A 501 13.12 -10.22 3.45
CA THR A 501 13.59 -11.40 2.70
C THR A 501 13.00 -12.68 3.29
N ILE A 502 13.02 -12.82 4.61
CA ILE A 502 12.43 -13.98 5.30
C ILE A 502 10.90 -14.00 5.10
N LYS A 503 10.20 -12.89 5.30
CA LYS A 503 8.75 -12.81 5.09
C LYS A 503 8.38 -13.23 3.66
N THR A 504 9.12 -12.79 2.65
CA THR A 504 8.91 -13.20 1.25
C THR A 504 9.06 -14.73 1.07
N THR A 505 10.10 -15.32 1.67
CA THR A 505 10.33 -16.76 1.63
C THR A 505 9.20 -17.53 2.34
N LEU A 506 8.86 -17.14 3.57
CA LEU A 506 7.85 -17.81 4.38
C LEU A 506 6.45 -17.72 3.76
N PHE A 507 6.06 -16.57 3.21
CA PHE A 507 4.79 -16.44 2.51
C PHE A 507 4.75 -17.29 1.21
N GLY A 508 5.88 -17.49 0.54
CA GLY A 508 5.99 -18.48 -0.53
C GLY A 508 5.66 -19.89 -0.04
N ARG A 509 6.21 -20.28 1.11
CA ARG A 509 6.05 -21.62 1.72
C ARG A 509 4.66 -21.85 2.31
N ILE A 510 4.11 -20.86 2.98
CA ILE A 510 2.74 -20.92 3.53
C ILE A 510 1.70 -21.24 2.43
N ARG A 511 2.01 -20.96 1.16
CA ARG A 511 1.14 -21.26 0.01
C ARG A 511 1.21 -22.70 -0.47
N HIS A 512 2.20 -23.48 -0.09
CA HIS A 512 2.28 -24.87 -0.49
C HIS A 512 1.05 -25.61 0.04
N SER A 513 0.38 -26.35 -0.83
CA SER A 513 -0.85 -27.08 -0.50
C SER A 513 -0.58 -28.52 -0.05
N GLU A 514 0.62 -29.03 -0.33
CA GLU A 514 1.00 -30.41 -0.06
C GLU A 514 2.33 -30.47 0.70
N PRO A 515 2.51 -31.43 1.62
CA PRO A 515 3.76 -31.69 2.32
C PRO A 515 4.95 -31.88 1.38
N GLY A 516 6.12 -31.47 1.81
CA GLY A 516 7.36 -31.57 1.05
C GLY A 516 8.33 -30.39 1.31
N PRO A 517 9.31 -30.17 0.43
CA PRO A 517 10.33 -29.13 0.62
C PRO A 517 9.75 -27.77 0.96
N GLY A 518 10.11 -27.25 2.16
CA GLY A 518 9.66 -25.96 2.63
C GLY A 518 8.20 -25.84 3.09
N TYR A 519 7.43 -26.94 3.12
CA TYR A 519 6.06 -26.92 3.65
C TYR A 519 6.05 -26.60 5.15
N LEU A 520 5.02 -25.88 5.60
CA LEU A 520 4.82 -25.53 7.01
C LEU A 520 3.57 -26.23 7.55
N HIS A 521 3.77 -27.12 8.51
CA HIS A 521 2.76 -27.89 9.19
C HIS A 521 2.25 -27.19 10.44
N PHE A 522 0.94 -27.29 10.68
CA PHE A 522 0.27 -26.73 11.85
C PHE A 522 -0.58 -27.80 12.53
N HIS A 523 -0.52 -27.90 13.85
CA HIS A 523 -1.33 -28.82 14.61
C HIS A 523 -2.74 -28.29 14.84
N MET A 524 -3.71 -29.18 15.12
CA MET A 524 -5.13 -28.85 15.30
C MET A 524 -5.41 -27.88 16.46
N ASP A 525 -4.53 -27.79 17.44
CA ASP A 525 -4.68 -26.89 18.59
C ASP A 525 -4.20 -25.45 18.31
N ALA A 526 -3.70 -25.16 17.10
CA ALA A 526 -3.35 -23.79 16.70
C ALA A 526 -4.63 -22.93 16.60
N THR A 527 -4.63 -21.78 17.27
CA THR A 527 -5.82 -20.96 17.41
C THR A 527 -6.11 -20.07 16.19
N VAL A 528 -7.35 -19.61 16.05
CA VAL A 528 -7.72 -18.61 15.02
C VAL A 528 -6.85 -17.37 15.13
N ASP A 529 -6.65 -16.84 16.35
CA ASP A 529 -5.81 -15.66 16.62
C ASP A 529 -4.37 -15.84 16.14
N TYR A 530 -3.80 -17.04 16.32
CA TYR A 530 -2.47 -17.36 15.78
C TYR A 530 -2.41 -17.19 14.26
N PHE A 531 -3.39 -17.72 13.53
CA PHE A 531 -3.43 -17.62 12.07
C PHE A 531 -3.77 -16.20 11.58
N GLU A 532 -4.59 -15.45 12.31
CA GLU A 532 -4.85 -14.03 12.04
C GLU A 532 -3.57 -13.21 12.18
N GLN A 533 -2.79 -13.43 13.23
CA GLN A 533 -1.48 -12.79 13.43
C GLN A 533 -0.47 -13.23 12.36
N LEU A 534 -0.45 -14.51 11.98
CA LEU A 534 0.45 -15.05 10.96
C LEU A 534 0.19 -14.44 9.58
N THR A 535 -1.06 -14.10 9.27
CA THR A 535 -1.49 -13.53 7.98
C THR A 535 -1.78 -12.03 8.02
N ALA A 536 -1.43 -11.35 9.14
CA ALA A 536 -1.75 -9.94 9.36
C ALA A 536 -1.05 -8.97 8.40
N GLU A 537 0.07 -9.37 7.82
CA GLU A 537 0.85 -8.54 6.91
C GLU A 537 0.63 -8.92 5.44
N LYS A 538 0.65 -7.90 4.59
CA LYS A 538 0.58 -8.07 3.13
C LYS A 538 1.67 -7.23 2.47
N GLN A 539 2.16 -7.72 1.32
CA GLN A 539 3.14 -7.00 0.53
C GLN A 539 2.44 -6.00 -0.39
N VAL A 540 2.76 -4.72 -0.27
CA VAL A 540 2.23 -3.65 -1.13
C VAL A 540 3.34 -2.98 -1.92
N LEU A 541 3.01 -2.50 -3.12
CA LEU A 541 3.92 -1.70 -3.93
C LEU A 541 3.82 -0.24 -3.47
N ARG A 542 4.95 0.34 -3.06
CA ARG A 542 5.06 1.76 -2.71
C ARG A 542 6.17 2.42 -3.53
N TYR A 543 6.17 3.73 -3.57
CA TYR A 543 7.25 4.48 -4.21
C TYR A 543 8.17 5.08 -3.14
N ASN A 544 9.48 4.85 -3.26
CA ASN A 544 10.46 5.44 -2.35
C ASN A 544 10.60 6.95 -2.56
N ARG A 545 11.44 7.62 -1.73
CA ARG A 545 11.67 9.08 -1.83
C ARG A 545 12.19 9.53 -3.21
N SER A 546 12.82 8.63 -3.96
CA SER A 546 13.33 8.89 -5.32
C SER A 546 12.34 8.52 -6.42
N GLY A 547 11.11 8.11 -6.09
CA GLY A 547 10.06 7.75 -7.06
C GLY A 547 10.19 6.36 -7.67
N PHE A 548 11.06 5.49 -7.14
CA PHE A 548 11.17 4.10 -7.59
C PHE A 548 10.18 3.19 -6.85
N PRO A 549 9.52 2.25 -7.55
CA PRO A 549 8.62 1.29 -6.93
C PRO A 549 9.39 0.34 -6.00
N VAL A 550 8.89 0.17 -4.78
CA VAL A 550 9.45 -0.71 -3.76
C VAL A 550 8.33 -1.52 -3.14
N ARG A 551 8.53 -2.82 -3.01
CA ARG A 551 7.58 -3.69 -2.29
C ARG A 551 7.82 -3.57 -0.78
N GLU A 552 6.76 -3.37 -0.02
CA GLU A 552 6.81 -3.17 1.43
C GLU A 552 5.79 -4.06 2.12
N TRP A 553 6.21 -4.70 3.23
CA TRP A 553 5.30 -5.43 4.10
C TRP A 553 4.56 -4.42 4.99
N VAL A 554 3.24 -4.47 4.98
CA VAL A 554 2.38 -3.58 5.77
C VAL A 554 1.29 -4.38 6.47
N LYS A 555 0.89 -3.90 7.65
CA LYS A 555 -0.26 -4.43 8.40
C LYS A 555 -1.26 -3.32 8.70
N LYS A 556 -2.51 -3.68 9.00
CA LYS A 556 -3.48 -2.73 9.55
C LYS A 556 -2.98 -2.24 10.93
N PRO A 557 -3.12 -0.97 11.28
CA PRO A 557 -2.62 -0.43 12.56
C PRO A 557 -3.13 -1.19 13.80
N SER A 558 -4.35 -1.71 13.75
CA SER A 558 -4.98 -2.48 14.83
C SER A 558 -4.63 -3.97 14.82
N ALA A 559 -3.98 -4.49 13.80
CA ALA A 559 -3.68 -5.91 13.71
C ALA A 559 -2.41 -6.26 14.48
N ARG A 560 -2.45 -7.38 15.19
CA ARG A 560 -1.30 -8.02 15.81
C ARG A 560 -0.58 -8.89 14.76
N ASN A 561 0.74 -9.04 14.84
CA ASN A 561 1.56 -9.84 13.92
C ASN A 561 2.67 -10.62 14.64
N GLU A 562 2.59 -10.75 15.95
CA GLU A 562 3.65 -11.35 16.78
C GLU A 562 3.92 -12.80 16.39
N ALA A 563 2.90 -13.60 16.03
CA ALA A 563 3.08 -14.97 15.53
C ALA A 563 3.91 -15.01 14.24
N LEU A 564 3.71 -14.05 13.33
CA LEU A 564 4.51 -13.92 12.11
C LEU A 564 5.95 -13.54 12.44
N ASP A 565 6.15 -12.55 13.30
CA ASP A 565 7.50 -12.11 13.68
C ASP A 565 8.25 -13.21 14.42
N CYS A 566 7.60 -13.98 15.32
CA CYS A 566 8.18 -15.17 15.95
C CYS A 566 8.59 -16.24 14.91
N LEU A 567 7.78 -16.53 13.89
CA LEU A 567 8.17 -17.45 12.82
C LEU A 567 9.36 -16.90 12.01
N VAL A 568 9.39 -15.60 11.71
CA VAL A 568 10.53 -14.94 11.05
C VAL A 568 11.82 -15.13 11.88
N TYR A 569 11.73 -14.97 13.18
CA TYR A 569 12.88 -15.11 14.07
C TYR A 569 13.30 -16.58 14.25
N ALA A 570 12.35 -17.53 14.31
CA ALA A 570 12.63 -18.95 14.31
C ALA A 570 13.32 -19.40 13.01
N TYR A 571 12.90 -18.86 11.86
CA TYR A 571 13.56 -19.13 10.58
C TYR A 571 14.94 -18.46 10.49
N ALA A 572 15.12 -17.24 11.02
CA ALA A 572 16.43 -16.61 11.15
C ALA A 572 17.37 -17.46 12.01
N ALA A 573 16.86 -18.06 13.08
CA ALA A 573 17.59 -19.00 13.93
C ALA A 573 18.02 -20.27 13.18
N LEU A 574 17.16 -20.81 12.30
CA LEU A 574 17.51 -21.91 11.40
C LEU A 574 18.62 -21.49 10.43
N CYS A 575 18.52 -20.32 9.83
CA CYS A 575 19.57 -19.78 8.96
C CYS A 575 20.88 -19.55 9.71
N HIS A 576 20.82 -19.22 11.03
CA HIS A 576 22.01 -19.10 11.86
C HIS A 576 22.73 -20.45 12.04
N LEU A 577 22.02 -21.56 12.14
CA LEU A 577 22.64 -22.90 12.17
C LEU A 577 23.48 -23.13 10.91
N TYR A 578 22.99 -22.73 9.73
CA TYR A 578 23.74 -22.88 8.48
C TYR A 578 25.00 -22.00 8.39
N THR A 579 25.17 -21.01 9.25
CA THR A 579 26.44 -20.26 9.34
C THR A 579 27.52 -21.04 10.09
N ARG A 580 27.12 -22.01 10.93
CA ARG A 580 28.01 -22.83 11.77
C ARG A 580 28.28 -24.19 11.17
N TYR A 581 27.33 -24.75 10.41
CA TYR A 581 27.38 -26.10 9.86
C TYR A 581 27.21 -26.06 8.35
N ASP A 582 27.70 -27.09 7.66
CA ASP A 582 27.43 -27.21 6.22
C ASP A 582 25.98 -27.59 5.97
N ARG A 583 25.27 -26.79 5.16
CA ARG A 583 23.86 -26.96 4.87
C ARG A 583 23.51 -28.33 4.27
N LYS A 584 24.46 -28.94 3.53
CA LYS A 584 24.23 -30.23 2.87
C LYS A 584 24.37 -31.40 3.82
N THR A 585 25.21 -31.30 4.86
CA THR A 585 25.56 -32.40 5.76
C THR A 585 24.98 -32.28 7.16
N ILE A 586 24.45 -31.12 7.51
CA ILE A 586 23.89 -30.88 8.86
C ILE A 586 22.78 -31.87 9.19
N TRP A 587 21.90 -32.17 8.27
CA TRP A 587 20.76 -33.08 8.47
C TRP A 587 21.24 -34.50 8.75
N ASP A 588 22.26 -34.97 8.03
CA ASP A 588 22.87 -36.29 8.27
C ASP A 588 23.51 -36.42 9.68
N GLN A 589 23.88 -35.28 10.28
CA GLN A 589 24.39 -35.25 11.64
C GLN A 589 23.27 -35.16 12.67
N LEU A 590 22.22 -34.41 12.38
CA LEU A 590 21.09 -34.20 13.29
C LEU A 590 20.15 -35.40 13.36
N ASP A 591 20.01 -36.17 12.28
CA ASP A 591 19.16 -37.36 12.20
C ASP A 591 19.77 -38.57 12.97
N LYS A 592 21.05 -38.51 13.35
CA LYS A 592 21.67 -39.54 14.14
C LYS A 592 21.25 -39.45 15.62
N PRO A 593 21.02 -40.60 16.31
CA PRO A 593 20.79 -40.61 17.75
C PRO A 593 21.89 -39.85 18.50
N ALA A 594 21.56 -39.21 19.61
CA ALA A 594 22.46 -38.33 20.36
C ALA A 594 23.79 -39.03 20.73
N GLU A 595 23.76 -40.34 20.96
CA GLU A 595 24.94 -41.20 21.28
C GLU A 595 25.88 -41.39 20.09
N ALA A 596 25.40 -41.24 18.86
CA ALA A 596 26.16 -41.44 17.62
C ALA A 596 26.66 -40.12 16.98
N ARG A 597 26.35 -38.96 17.57
CA ARG A 597 26.75 -37.65 17.02
C ARG A 597 28.22 -37.40 17.22
N ALA A 598 29.03 -37.49 16.15
CA ALA A 598 30.38 -36.96 16.16
C ALA A 598 30.36 -35.47 16.48
N LYS A 599 31.30 -34.95 17.27
CA LYS A 599 31.44 -33.49 17.49
C LYS A 599 31.50 -32.79 16.13
N PRO A 600 30.60 -31.87 15.83
CA PRO A 600 30.60 -31.22 14.53
C PRO A 600 31.92 -30.50 14.31
N SER A 601 32.54 -30.72 13.14
CA SER A 601 33.73 -29.98 12.76
C SER A 601 33.30 -28.53 12.47
N LEU A 602 33.75 -27.59 13.29
CA LEU A 602 33.57 -26.14 13.02
C LEU A 602 34.21 -25.82 11.66
N ARG A 603 33.47 -25.25 10.75
CA ARG A 603 34.03 -24.71 9.51
C ARG A 603 35.20 -23.81 9.84
N SER A 604 36.38 -24.11 9.30
CA SER A 604 37.53 -23.22 9.39
C SER A 604 37.15 -21.88 8.72
N ALA A 605 37.49 -20.77 9.36
CA ALA A 605 37.12 -19.40 8.95
C ALA A 605 37.75 -18.92 7.61
N LYS A 606 38.07 -19.84 6.70
CA LYS A 606 38.77 -19.57 5.41
C LYS A 606 37.97 -19.91 4.16
N ALA A 607 36.65 -19.99 4.20
CA ALA A 607 35.83 -20.03 2.99
C ALA A 607 35.13 -18.69 2.79
N GLY A 608 35.84 -17.76 2.16
CA GLY A 608 35.26 -16.49 1.74
C GLY A 608 34.17 -16.68 0.69
N SER A 609 33.11 -15.93 0.81
CA SER A 609 32.29 -15.30 -0.25
C SER A 609 31.59 -16.11 -1.36
N ALA A 610 31.57 -17.44 -1.36
CA ALA A 610 30.80 -18.17 -2.39
C ALA A 610 29.28 -18.23 -2.11
N PHE A 611 28.83 -17.77 -0.93
CA PHE A 611 27.42 -17.82 -0.52
C PHE A 611 26.59 -16.62 -1.04
N LEU A 612 27.26 -15.55 -1.52
CA LEU A 612 26.58 -14.33 -1.97
C LEU A 612 26.39 -14.24 -3.50
N SER A 613 26.90 -15.20 -4.27
CA SER A 613 26.83 -15.18 -5.74
C SER A 613 25.71 -16.03 -6.35
N ASN A 614 24.92 -16.76 -5.53
CA ASN A 614 23.85 -17.65 -6.02
C ASN A 614 22.48 -17.33 -5.38
N TRP A 615 22.25 -16.05 -5.08
CA TRP A 615 20.91 -15.54 -4.74
C TRP A 615 20.58 -14.33 -5.60
#